data_4004eb7103d7da030b34cce435de2bb0
#
_entry.id   4004eb7103d7da030b34cce435de2bb0
#
_cell.length_a   1.000
_cell.length_b   1.000
_cell.length_c   1.000
_cell.angle_alpha   90.00
_cell.angle_beta   90.00
_cell.angle_gamma   90.00
#
_symmetry.space_group_name_H-M   'P 1'
#
loop_
_entity.id
_entity.type
_entity.pdbx_description
1 polymer ?
#
loop_
_entity_poly.entity_id
_entity_poly.type
_entity_poly.pdbx_seq_one_letter_code
_entity_poly.pdbx_strand_id
1 'polypeptide(L)'
;MQLEKLLDGVEYTEKTVREVEISGICYDTRELMPGCLFAALPGYKTDGHKFISQALALGASAVLCEHAPEEAGPWIVVPDARAALAAVSANWFGRPADRLTALAVTGTNGKTTTTYLLKAMLEGVLGAK
;
A
#
# COMPACT_ATOMS: atom_id res chain seq x y z
N MET A 1 4.80 4.24 -12.92
CA MET A 1 3.63 5.13 -12.63
C MET A 1 4.13 6.42 -12.03
N GLN A 2 3.59 7.56 -12.41
CA GLN A 2 3.97 8.85 -11.82
C GLN A 2 3.57 8.89 -10.34
N LEU A 3 4.45 9.44 -9.50
CA LEU A 3 4.25 9.48 -8.05
C LEU A 3 2.96 10.23 -7.66
N GLU A 4 2.64 11.33 -8.33
CA GLU A 4 1.41 12.12 -8.09
C GLU A 4 0.16 11.27 -8.27
N LYS A 5 0.11 10.47 -9.31
CA LYS A 5 -1.01 9.55 -9.57
C LYS A 5 -1.09 8.43 -8.53
N LEU A 6 0.07 8.02 -8.03
CA LEU A 6 0.15 7.01 -6.98
C LEU A 6 -0.34 7.55 -5.63
N LEU A 7 -0.13 8.84 -5.38
CA LEU A 7 -0.56 9.54 -4.16
C LEU A 7 -1.98 10.12 -4.23
N ASP A 8 -2.73 9.87 -5.29
CA ASP A 8 -4.11 10.36 -5.41
C ASP A 8 -4.97 9.85 -4.25
N GLY A 9 -5.60 10.79 -3.51
CA GLY A 9 -6.38 10.50 -2.31
C GLY A 9 -5.59 10.02 -1.09
N VAL A 10 -4.25 10.08 -1.12
CA VAL A 10 -3.39 9.77 0.03
C VAL A 10 -3.15 11.04 0.84
N GLU A 11 -3.46 11.01 2.12
CA GLU A 11 -3.16 12.11 3.05
C GLU A 11 -1.68 12.08 3.44
N TYR A 12 -0.98 13.20 3.27
CA TYR A 12 0.40 13.38 3.71
C TYR A 12 0.61 14.77 4.32
N THR A 13 1.52 14.88 5.29
CA THR A 13 1.85 16.12 5.99
C THR A 13 3.02 16.85 5.34
N GLU A 14 3.94 16.10 4.73
CA GLU A 14 5.11 16.64 4.04
C GLU A 14 5.45 15.78 2.83
N LYS A 15 5.91 16.44 1.75
CA LYS A 15 6.42 15.78 0.56
C LYS A 15 7.64 16.56 0.05
N THR A 16 8.81 15.97 0.16
CA THR A 16 10.09 16.55 -0.30
C THR A 16 10.52 16.07 -1.67
N VAL A 17 9.99 14.90 -2.10
CA VAL A 17 10.25 14.33 -3.41
C VAL A 17 9.46 15.06 -4.50
N ARG A 18 10.13 15.37 -5.61
CA ARG A 18 9.51 15.96 -6.81
C ARG A 18 8.92 14.88 -7.72
N GLU A 19 8.50 15.29 -8.91
CA GLU A 19 8.00 14.39 -9.92
C GLU A 19 9.01 13.27 -10.22
N VAL A 20 8.59 12.05 -9.97
CA VAL A 20 9.40 10.84 -10.19
C VAL A 20 8.50 9.71 -10.65
N GLU A 21 9.03 8.89 -11.54
CA GLU A 21 8.34 7.66 -11.94
C GLU A 21 8.68 6.53 -10.99
N ILE A 22 7.64 5.87 -10.47
CA ILE A 22 7.75 4.74 -9.57
C ILE A 22 7.60 3.44 -10.35
N SER A 23 8.57 2.53 -10.17
CA SER A 23 8.61 1.21 -10.84
C SER A 23 7.87 0.10 -10.08
N GLY A 24 7.61 0.31 -8.79
CA GLY A 24 6.93 -0.66 -7.92
C GLY A 24 6.76 -0.13 -6.51
N ILE A 25 6.08 -0.88 -5.68
CA ILE A 25 5.90 -0.57 -4.25
C ILE A 25 6.50 -1.72 -3.45
N CYS A 26 7.28 -1.42 -2.43
CA CYS A 26 7.80 -2.43 -1.52
C CYS A 26 7.84 -1.91 -0.07
N TYR A 27 7.82 -2.84 0.87
CA TYR A 27 7.96 -2.59 2.31
C TYR A 27 9.02 -3.50 2.96
N ASP A 28 9.68 -4.34 2.14
CA ASP A 28 10.76 -5.21 2.56
C ASP A 28 11.99 -4.93 1.67
N THR A 29 13.11 -4.57 2.30
CA THR A 29 14.35 -4.24 1.57
C THR A 29 14.95 -5.43 0.82
N ARG A 30 14.57 -6.66 1.17
CA ARG A 30 15.02 -7.89 0.48
C ARG A 30 14.37 -8.06 -0.90
N GLU A 31 13.20 -7.48 -1.09
CA GLU A 31 12.44 -7.52 -2.35
C GLU A 31 12.51 -6.18 -3.12
N LEU A 32 13.32 -5.24 -2.62
CA LEU A 32 13.41 -3.90 -3.19
C LEU A 32 14.05 -3.93 -4.58
N MET A 33 13.37 -3.27 -5.52
CA MET A 33 13.89 -3.02 -6.86
C MET A 33 14.17 -1.53 -7.06
N PRO A 34 15.20 -1.17 -7.85
CA PRO A 34 15.49 0.22 -8.16
C PRO A 34 14.27 0.95 -8.74
N GLY A 35 14.06 2.18 -8.34
CA GLY A 35 12.94 3.00 -8.79
C GLY A 35 11.63 2.81 -8.00
N CYS A 36 11.58 1.94 -6.99
CA CYS A 36 10.37 1.70 -6.23
C CYS A 36 10.06 2.80 -5.19
N LEU A 37 8.81 2.82 -4.73
CA LEU A 37 8.40 3.49 -3.50
C LEU A 37 8.58 2.51 -2.34
N PHE A 38 9.45 2.85 -1.39
CA PHE A 38 9.63 2.07 -0.17
C PHE A 38 8.71 2.58 0.95
N ALA A 39 7.91 1.70 1.54
CA ALA A 39 7.07 2.03 2.69
C ALA A 39 7.74 1.58 4.00
N ALA A 40 8.19 2.55 4.80
CA ALA A 40 8.76 2.32 6.11
C ALA A 40 7.64 2.12 7.15
N LEU A 41 7.25 0.88 7.38
CA LEU A 41 6.16 0.56 8.30
C LEU A 41 6.66 0.42 9.74
N PRO A 42 6.00 1.05 10.72
CA PRO A 42 6.27 0.75 12.12
C PRO A 42 5.82 -0.68 12.43
N GLY A 43 6.69 -1.47 13.04
CA GLY A 43 6.44 -2.88 13.36
C GLY A 43 6.58 -3.19 14.84
N TYR A 44 5.92 -4.26 15.32
CA TYR A 44 6.03 -4.73 16.71
C TYR A 44 7.43 -5.19 17.11
N LYS A 45 8.18 -5.81 16.19
CA LYS A 45 9.53 -6.34 16.45
C LYS A 45 10.63 -5.49 15.82
N THR A 46 10.33 -4.82 14.73
CA THR A 46 11.32 -4.03 13.97
C THR A 46 10.63 -2.85 13.33
N ASP A 47 11.17 -1.66 13.57
CA ASP A 47 10.70 -0.44 12.93
C ASP A 47 11.28 -0.33 11.52
N GLY A 48 10.41 -0.23 10.52
CA GLY A 48 10.79 -0.08 9.12
C GLY A 48 11.62 1.18 8.82
N HIS A 49 11.53 2.20 9.68
CA HIS A 49 12.34 3.43 9.55
C HIS A 49 13.84 3.16 9.63
N LYS A 50 14.27 2.11 10.33
CA LYS A 50 15.69 1.68 10.38
C LYS A 50 16.24 1.23 9.03
N PHE A 51 15.38 0.86 8.11
CA PHE A 51 15.77 0.36 6.78
C PHE A 51 15.73 1.43 5.69
N ILE A 52 15.38 2.68 6.02
CA ILE A 52 15.28 3.77 5.04
C ILE A 52 16.60 3.98 4.32
N SER A 53 17.73 4.09 5.06
CA SER A 53 19.05 4.28 4.46
C SER A 53 19.44 3.11 3.55
N GLN A 54 19.11 1.88 3.93
CA GLN A 54 19.33 0.70 3.11
C GLN A 54 18.45 0.73 1.85
N ALA A 55 17.18 1.10 1.97
CA ALA A 55 16.28 1.20 0.84
C ALA A 55 16.76 2.23 -0.20
N LEU A 56 17.24 3.38 0.25
CA LEU A 56 17.84 4.39 -0.64
C LEU A 56 19.11 3.87 -1.31
N ALA A 57 19.99 3.19 -0.57
CA ALA A 57 21.21 2.60 -1.13
C ALA A 57 20.90 1.52 -2.19
N LEU A 58 19.77 0.83 -2.07
CA LEU A 58 19.27 -0.15 -3.04
C LEU A 58 18.52 0.50 -4.22
N GLY A 59 18.34 1.81 -4.21
CA GLY A 59 17.77 2.57 -5.31
C GLY A 59 16.28 2.87 -5.22
N ALA A 60 15.71 2.91 -4.01
CA ALA A 60 14.35 3.44 -3.83
C ALA A 60 14.28 4.90 -4.30
N SER A 61 13.28 5.24 -5.12
CA SER A 61 13.10 6.59 -5.66
C SER A 61 12.30 7.51 -4.72
N ALA A 62 11.51 6.94 -3.83
CA ALA A 62 10.76 7.66 -2.81
C ALA A 62 10.56 6.77 -1.57
N VAL A 63 10.38 7.41 -0.43
CA VAL A 63 10.13 6.73 0.85
C VAL A 63 8.87 7.31 1.49
N LEU A 64 7.94 6.43 1.81
CA LEU A 64 6.75 6.72 2.59
C LEU A 64 7.03 6.35 4.04
N CYS A 65 6.92 7.31 4.96
CA CYS A 65 7.26 7.14 6.36
C CYS A 65 6.36 7.99 7.27
N GLU A 66 6.29 7.65 8.55
CA GLU A 66 5.57 8.45 9.55
C GLU A 66 6.42 9.57 10.14
N HIS A 67 7.74 9.41 10.11
CA HIS A 67 8.72 10.37 10.58
C HIS A 67 9.84 10.49 9.55
N ALA A 68 10.05 11.71 9.05
CA ALA A 68 11.16 11.97 8.14
C ALA A 68 12.50 11.87 8.91
N PRO A 69 13.53 11.24 8.33
CA PRO A 69 14.89 11.36 8.85
C PRO A 69 15.36 12.81 8.85
N GLU A 70 16.33 13.16 9.73
CA GLU A 70 16.93 14.50 9.79
C GLU A 70 17.69 14.85 8.50
N GLU A 71 18.18 13.85 7.79
CA GLU A 71 18.86 14.00 6.51
C GLU A 71 17.87 14.34 5.40
N ALA A 72 18.31 15.18 4.45
CA ALA A 72 17.51 15.48 3.27
C ALA A 72 17.34 14.25 2.38
N GLY A 73 16.12 14.00 1.93
CA GLY A 73 15.83 12.84 1.09
C GLY A 73 14.44 12.90 0.44
N PRO A 74 14.08 11.87 -0.33
CA PRO A 74 12.81 11.82 -1.07
C PRO A 74 11.67 11.32 -0.17
N TRP A 75 11.28 12.11 0.82
CA TRP A 75 10.30 11.74 1.83
C TRP A 75 8.87 12.08 1.45
N ILE A 76 7.94 11.20 1.82
CA ILE A 76 6.49 11.42 1.87
C ILE A 76 6.07 11.06 3.30
N VAL A 77 5.83 12.07 4.11
CA VAL A 77 5.47 11.90 5.52
C VAL A 77 3.96 11.80 5.63
N VAL A 78 3.51 10.71 6.22
CA VAL A 78 2.09 10.38 6.36
C VAL A 78 1.72 10.14 7.81
N PRO A 79 0.48 10.40 8.23
CA PRO A 79 0.04 10.16 9.61
C PRO A 79 -0.05 8.67 9.96
N ASP A 80 -0.29 7.80 8.97
CA ASP A 80 -0.39 6.34 9.12
C ASP A 80 0.20 5.67 7.87
N ALA A 81 1.38 5.07 8.02
CA ALA A 81 2.09 4.44 6.91
C ALA A 81 1.37 3.18 6.38
N ARG A 82 0.61 2.47 7.22
CA ARG A 82 -0.14 1.29 6.78
C ARG A 82 -1.36 1.68 5.96
N ALA A 83 -2.11 2.68 6.41
CA ALA A 83 -3.24 3.22 5.65
C ALA A 83 -2.78 3.82 4.32
N ALA A 84 -1.69 4.58 4.34
CA ALA A 84 -1.10 5.14 3.13
C ALA A 84 -0.61 4.05 2.17
N LEU A 85 0.06 2.99 2.66
CA LEU A 85 0.47 1.86 1.83
C LEU A 85 -0.73 1.16 1.18
N ALA A 86 -1.84 1.00 1.91
CA ALA A 86 -3.06 0.41 1.34
C ALA A 86 -3.63 1.28 0.20
N ALA A 87 -3.68 2.60 0.40
CA ALA A 87 -4.17 3.55 -0.60
C ALA A 87 -3.28 3.59 -1.85
N VAL A 88 -1.94 3.70 -1.70
CA VAL A 88 -1.01 3.68 -2.84
C VAL A 88 -1.06 2.33 -3.57
N SER A 89 -1.22 1.21 -2.86
CA SER A 89 -1.37 -0.10 -3.47
C SER A 89 -2.66 -0.19 -4.28
N ALA A 90 -3.78 0.31 -3.75
CA ALA A 90 -5.03 0.38 -4.49
C ALA A 90 -4.87 1.20 -5.78
N ASN A 91 -4.23 2.37 -5.71
CA ASN A 91 -3.97 3.22 -6.87
C ASN A 91 -3.05 2.53 -7.89
N TRP A 92 -2.01 1.82 -7.42
CA TRP A 92 -1.09 1.06 -8.28
C TRP A 92 -1.82 0.04 -9.14
N PHE A 93 -2.75 -0.72 -8.54
CA PHE A 93 -3.55 -1.74 -9.22
C PHE A 93 -4.84 -1.22 -9.88
N GLY A 94 -5.04 0.11 -9.93
CA GLY A 94 -6.20 0.74 -10.57
C GLY A 94 -7.50 0.58 -9.80
N ARG A 95 -7.42 0.49 -8.46
CA ARG A 95 -8.56 0.45 -7.52
C ARG A 95 -9.60 -0.61 -7.89
N PRO A 96 -9.21 -1.90 -7.96
CA PRO A 96 -10.12 -2.95 -8.44
C PRO A 96 -11.39 -3.08 -7.58
N ALA A 97 -11.31 -2.76 -6.28
CA ALA A 97 -12.45 -2.80 -5.37
C ALA A 97 -13.57 -1.82 -5.74
N ASP A 98 -13.26 -0.70 -6.40
CA ASP A 98 -14.26 0.28 -6.81
C ASP A 98 -15.20 -0.25 -7.91
N ARG A 99 -14.82 -1.34 -8.56
CA ARG A 99 -15.59 -2.01 -9.62
C ARG A 99 -16.30 -3.27 -9.15
N LEU A 100 -16.21 -3.59 -7.86
CA LEU A 100 -16.75 -4.81 -7.27
C LEU A 100 -17.72 -4.46 -6.15
N THR A 101 -18.75 -5.28 -6.01
CA THR A 101 -19.56 -5.30 -4.78
C THR A 101 -18.92 -6.28 -3.83
N ALA A 102 -18.32 -5.77 -2.75
CA ALA A 102 -17.66 -6.59 -1.74
C ALA A 102 -18.67 -7.01 -0.66
N LEU A 103 -18.71 -8.29 -0.36
CA LEU A 103 -19.47 -8.85 0.75
C LEU A 103 -18.51 -9.49 1.74
N ALA A 104 -18.66 -9.17 3.02
CA ALA A 104 -17.83 -9.71 4.09
C ALA A 104 -18.68 -10.52 5.07
N VAL A 105 -18.15 -11.65 5.51
CA VAL A 105 -18.78 -12.51 6.53
C VAL A 105 -17.83 -12.62 7.70
N THR A 106 -18.33 -12.28 8.89
CA THR A 106 -17.58 -12.39 10.15
C THR A 106 -18.33 -13.25 11.15
N GLY A 107 -17.62 -13.76 12.15
CA GLY A 107 -18.18 -14.60 13.21
C GLY A 107 -17.16 -15.62 13.71
N THR A 108 -17.52 -16.32 14.77
CA THR A 108 -16.67 -17.37 15.38
C THR A 108 -16.76 -18.70 14.64
N ASN A 109 -17.93 -19.02 14.06
CA ASN A 109 -18.20 -20.28 13.35
C ASN A 109 -18.98 -20.03 12.04
N GLY A 110 -18.85 -20.89 11.07
CA GLY A 110 -19.64 -20.90 9.84
C GLY A 110 -19.26 -19.85 8.79
N LYS A 111 -18.17 -19.09 8.96
CA LYS A 111 -17.73 -18.07 7.98
C LYS A 111 -17.52 -18.65 6.60
N THR A 112 -16.76 -19.72 6.48
CA THR A 112 -16.46 -20.39 5.21
C THR A 112 -17.71 -20.96 4.57
N THR A 113 -18.55 -21.68 5.34
CA THR A 113 -19.82 -22.23 4.85
C THR A 113 -20.75 -21.13 4.33
N THR A 114 -20.91 -20.04 5.06
CA THR A 114 -21.76 -18.91 4.65
C THR A 114 -21.27 -18.25 3.36
N THR A 115 -19.96 -18.09 3.19
CA THR A 115 -19.39 -17.55 1.93
C THR A 115 -19.64 -18.43 0.74
N TYR A 116 -19.54 -19.76 0.86
CA TYR A 116 -19.88 -20.70 -0.20
C TYR A 116 -21.38 -20.68 -0.55
N LEU A 117 -22.26 -20.57 0.44
CA LEU A 117 -23.69 -20.42 0.20
C LEU A 117 -24.03 -19.11 -0.51
N LEU A 118 -23.43 -17.99 -0.09
CA LEU A 118 -23.59 -16.70 -0.77
C LEU A 118 -23.09 -16.76 -2.22
N LYS A 119 -21.95 -17.41 -2.46
CA LYS A 119 -21.42 -17.61 -3.81
C LYS A 119 -22.42 -18.35 -4.68
N ALA A 120 -22.91 -19.50 -4.22
CA ALA A 120 -23.87 -20.30 -4.97
C ALA A 120 -25.18 -19.54 -5.27
N MET A 121 -25.68 -18.76 -4.31
CA MET A 121 -26.87 -17.92 -4.50
C MET A 121 -26.63 -16.82 -5.55
N LEU A 122 -25.51 -16.10 -5.47
CA LEU A 122 -25.19 -15.02 -6.40
C LEU A 122 -24.94 -15.55 -7.82
N GLU A 123 -24.25 -16.67 -7.96
CA GLU A 123 -24.03 -17.32 -9.26
C GLU A 123 -25.36 -17.82 -9.88
N GLY A 124 -26.25 -18.41 -9.06
CA GLY A 124 -27.51 -18.95 -9.51
C GLY A 124 -28.57 -17.91 -9.85
N VAL A 125 -28.62 -16.80 -9.11
CA VAL A 125 -29.68 -15.77 -9.26
C VAL A 125 -29.24 -14.61 -10.15
N LEU A 126 -27.99 -14.14 -9.97
CA LEU A 126 -27.49 -12.94 -10.65
C LEU A 126 -26.57 -13.27 -11.84
N GLY A 127 -26.23 -14.52 -12.07
CA GLY A 127 -25.26 -14.93 -13.09
C GLY A 127 -23.85 -14.36 -12.85
N ALA A 128 -23.55 -13.98 -11.61
CA ALA A 128 -22.24 -13.46 -11.23
C ALA A 128 -21.17 -14.57 -11.33
N LYS A 129 -19.98 -14.21 -11.79
CA LYS A 129 -18.82 -15.11 -11.86
C LYS A 129 -17.70 -14.59 -10.98
#